data_a9e275fccc5f7b3e0422243aa555c622
#
_entry.id   a9e275fccc5f7b3e0422243aa555c622
#
_cell.length_a   1.000
_cell.length_b   1.000
_cell.length_c   1.000
_cell.angle_alpha   90.00
_cell.angle_beta   90.00
_cell.angle_gamma   90.00
#
_symmetry.space_group_name_H-M   'P 1'
#
loop_
_entity.id
_entity.type
_entity.pdbx_description
1 polymer ?
#
loop_
_entity_poly.entity_id
_entity_poly.type
_entity_poly.pdbx_seq_one_letter_code
_entity_poly.pdbx_strand_id
1 'polypeptide(L)'
;MSRPDSSNIPPVIEMQNVGIRYGQGPEILSDVKLSLKKGSFHFLTGKSGAGKTSLLSMMYLAQKPSRGIVNVFGKNVNFTNRDSLSMLRRKIGVVFQDFRLLDHLSAFDNVALPLRVCGMEEREVRKRVKELLQWVELDRHILDTPATLSGGEKQRLSLIHISEPHE
;
A
#
# COMPACT_ATOMS: atom_id res chain seq x y z
N MET A 1 -22.46 -23.32 19.84
CA MET A 1 -21.30 -22.42 19.78
C MET A 1 -21.69 -21.21 18.96
N SER A 2 -22.07 -20.12 19.61
CA SER A 2 -22.49 -18.87 18.93
C SER A 2 -21.26 -18.21 18.31
N ARG A 3 -21.35 -17.88 17.00
CA ARG A 3 -20.32 -17.06 16.35
C ARG A 3 -20.20 -15.73 17.09
N PRO A 4 -18.99 -15.24 17.38
CA PRO A 4 -18.84 -13.91 17.98
C PRO A 4 -19.49 -12.88 17.06
N ASP A 5 -20.28 -12.02 17.68
CA ASP A 5 -21.02 -10.93 17.01
C ASP A 5 -20.02 -10.01 16.29
N SER A 6 -20.04 -10.04 14.96
CA SER A 6 -19.12 -9.28 14.09
C SER A 6 -19.44 -7.78 14.04
N SER A 7 -20.41 -7.32 14.84
CA SER A 7 -20.88 -5.94 14.85
C SER A 7 -19.96 -4.96 15.60
N ASN A 8 -18.98 -5.45 16.36
CA ASN A 8 -18.16 -4.63 17.27
C ASN A 8 -16.67 -4.48 16.87
N ILE A 9 -16.29 -4.97 15.67
CA ILE A 9 -14.92 -4.80 15.20
C ILE A 9 -14.83 -3.46 14.45
N PRO A 10 -13.98 -2.51 14.89
CA PRO A 10 -13.85 -1.23 14.21
C PRO A 10 -13.38 -1.43 12.76
N PRO A 11 -13.83 -0.58 11.82
CA PRO A 11 -13.41 -0.66 10.43
C PRO A 11 -11.89 -0.45 10.31
N VAL A 12 -11.27 -1.10 9.33
CA VAL A 12 -9.84 -0.94 9.02
C VAL A 12 -9.55 0.43 8.46
N ILE A 13 -10.47 0.95 7.64
CA ILE A 13 -10.45 2.34 7.13
C ILE A 13 -11.85 2.92 7.28
N GLU A 14 -11.92 4.11 7.83
CA GLU A 14 -13.15 4.88 7.92
C GLU A 14 -12.89 6.32 7.49
N MET A 15 -13.75 6.83 6.62
CA MET A 15 -13.74 8.21 6.15
C MET A 15 -15.06 8.87 6.47
N GLN A 16 -15.02 10.07 7.06
CA GLN A 16 -16.18 10.83 7.47
C GLN A 16 -16.13 12.24 6.86
N ASN A 17 -17.07 12.54 5.96
CA ASN A 17 -17.20 13.82 5.26
C ASN A 17 -15.90 14.29 4.61
N VAL A 18 -15.12 13.34 4.06
CA VAL A 18 -13.82 13.62 3.49
C VAL A 18 -13.97 14.30 2.13
N GLY A 19 -13.22 15.39 1.94
CA GLY A 19 -13.06 16.06 0.67
C GLY A 19 -11.59 16.16 0.27
N ILE A 20 -11.33 16.21 -1.04
CA ILE A 20 -10.01 16.44 -1.59
C ILE A 20 -10.05 17.51 -2.68
N ARG A 21 -9.08 18.42 -2.59
CA ARG A 21 -8.83 19.50 -3.54
C ARG A 21 -7.34 19.57 -3.81
N TYR A 22 -6.97 19.82 -5.05
CA TYR A 22 -5.59 20.10 -5.43
C TYR A 22 -5.43 21.59 -5.72
N GLY A 23 -4.55 22.24 -4.97
CA GLY A 23 -4.32 23.68 -5.08
C GLY A 23 -5.59 24.49 -4.78
N GLN A 24 -5.86 25.51 -5.59
CA GLN A 24 -7.02 26.41 -5.49
C GLN A 24 -8.24 25.96 -6.31
N GLY A 25 -8.15 24.78 -6.95
CA GLY A 25 -9.22 24.25 -7.80
C GLY A 25 -10.45 23.75 -7.02
N PRO A 26 -11.50 23.29 -7.74
CA PRO A 26 -12.67 22.69 -7.12
C PRO A 26 -12.32 21.38 -6.40
N GLU A 27 -13.18 20.97 -5.48
CA GLU A 27 -13.06 19.64 -4.85
C GLU A 27 -13.27 18.55 -5.90
N ILE A 28 -12.33 17.63 -6.00
CA ILE A 28 -12.41 16.43 -6.86
C ILE A 28 -13.30 15.37 -6.22
N LEU A 29 -13.23 15.27 -4.90
CA LEU A 29 -14.10 14.43 -4.09
C LEU A 29 -14.68 15.29 -2.98
N SER A 30 -15.98 15.16 -2.74
CA SER A 30 -16.70 15.86 -1.68
C SER A 30 -17.54 14.88 -0.88
N ASP A 31 -17.61 15.12 0.42
CA ASP A 31 -18.46 14.41 1.37
C ASP A 31 -18.36 12.88 1.33
N VAL A 32 -17.15 12.36 1.05
CA VAL A 32 -16.90 10.92 1.02
C VAL A 32 -17.14 10.34 2.41
N LYS A 33 -18.04 9.36 2.47
CA LYS A 33 -18.29 8.50 3.62
C LYS A 33 -17.98 7.07 3.21
N LEU A 34 -17.04 6.45 3.86
CA LEU A 34 -16.59 5.10 3.55
C LEU A 34 -16.24 4.37 4.83
N SER A 35 -16.59 3.10 4.88
CA SER A 35 -16.22 2.21 5.99
C SER A 35 -15.83 0.86 5.41
N LEU A 36 -14.55 0.49 5.55
CA LEU A 36 -14.03 -0.80 5.11
C LEU A 36 -13.78 -1.70 6.32
N LYS A 37 -14.44 -2.84 6.35
CA LYS A 37 -14.30 -3.83 7.44
C LYS A 37 -13.15 -4.78 7.19
N LYS A 38 -12.58 -5.33 8.25
CA LYS A 38 -11.58 -6.39 8.16
C LYS A 38 -12.13 -7.60 7.37
N GLY A 39 -11.32 -8.11 6.43
CA GLY A 39 -11.70 -9.26 5.60
C GLY A 39 -12.70 -8.94 4.48
N SER A 40 -13.10 -7.68 4.31
CA SER A 40 -13.95 -7.30 3.19
C SER A 40 -13.14 -7.11 1.90
N PHE A 41 -13.80 -7.32 0.76
CA PHE A 41 -13.25 -7.10 -0.57
C PHE A 41 -14.15 -6.11 -1.32
N HIS A 42 -13.56 -5.07 -1.90
CA HIS A 42 -14.28 -3.99 -2.56
C HIS A 42 -13.69 -3.67 -3.92
N PHE A 43 -14.55 -3.41 -4.90
CA PHE A 43 -14.17 -2.82 -6.17
C PHE A 43 -14.47 -1.32 -6.16
N LEU A 44 -13.47 -0.50 -6.53
CA LEU A 44 -13.67 0.93 -6.77
C LEU A 44 -13.84 1.16 -8.26
N THR A 45 -15.06 1.45 -8.71
CA THR A 45 -15.40 1.67 -10.11
C THR A 45 -15.78 3.13 -10.37
N GLY A 46 -15.72 3.55 -11.61
CA GLY A 46 -16.10 4.91 -12.03
C GLY A 46 -15.36 5.36 -13.30
N LYS A 47 -15.82 6.43 -13.91
CA LYS A 47 -15.24 7.03 -15.11
C LYS A 47 -13.79 7.48 -14.88
N SER A 48 -13.01 7.64 -15.96
CA SER A 48 -11.71 8.31 -15.88
C SER A 48 -11.89 9.72 -15.28
N GLY A 49 -10.98 10.15 -14.43
CA GLY A 49 -11.09 11.45 -13.75
C GLY A 49 -12.07 11.52 -12.56
N ALA A 50 -12.81 10.47 -12.24
CA ALA A 50 -13.77 10.46 -11.12
C ALA A 50 -13.14 10.50 -9.71
N GLY A 51 -11.82 10.68 -9.60
CA GLY A 51 -11.13 10.76 -8.31
C GLY A 51 -10.75 9.42 -7.66
N LYS A 52 -10.85 8.29 -8.40
CA LYS A 52 -10.51 6.96 -7.87
C LYS A 52 -9.08 6.90 -7.30
N THR A 53 -8.11 7.39 -8.06
CA THR A 53 -6.71 7.44 -7.63
C THR A 53 -6.53 8.34 -6.41
N SER A 54 -7.24 9.46 -6.36
CA SER A 54 -7.20 10.37 -5.21
C SER A 54 -7.77 9.73 -3.95
N LEU A 55 -8.87 8.97 -4.09
CA LEU A 55 -9.47 8.22 -2.98
C LEU A 55 -8.49 7.14 -2.47
N LEU A 56 -7.92 6.33 -3.38
CA LEU A 56 -6.92 5.34 -3.02
C LEU A 56 -5.70 5.98 -2.35
N SER A 57 -5.22 7.13 -2.86
CA SER A 57 -4.07 7.85 -2.27
C SER A 57 -4.32 8.29 -0.83
N MET A 58 -5.55 8.64 -0.50
CA MET A 58 -5.93 8.91 0.89
C MET A 58 -5.99 7.65 1.73
N MET A 59 -6.47 6.52 1.17
CA MET A 59 -6.54 5.24 1.88
C MET A 59 -5.17 4.72 2.30
N TYR A 60 -4.15 4.81 1.42
CA TYR A 60 -2.79 4.45 1.79
C TYR A 60 -1.96 5.62 2.34
N LEU A 61 -2.65 6.71 2.75
CA LEU A 61 -2.10 7.85 3.48
C LEU A 61 -1.04 8.66 2.72
N ALA A 62 -0.94 8.53 1.39
CA ALA A 62 -0.04 9.36 0.59
C ALA A 62 -0.58 10.79 0.41
N GLN A 63 -1.90 10.96 0.43
CA GLN A 63 -2.56 12.23 0.24
C GLN A 63 -3.36 12.62 1.50
N LYS A 64 -3.12 13.84 1.99
CA LYS A 64 -3.91 14.43 3.07
C LYS A 64 -5.27 14.89 2.51
N PRO A 65 -6.38 14.63 3.20
CA PRO A 65 -7.67 15.23 2.84
C PRO A 65 -7.64 16.75 3.05
N SER A 66 -8.42 17.47 2.26
CA SER A 66 -8.63 18.92 2.43
C SER A 66 -9.56 19.21 3.61
N ARG A 67 -10.51 18.30 3.88
CA ARG A 67 -11.42 18.32 5.01
C ARG A 67 -11.91 16.93 5.37
N GLY A 68 -12.57 16.80 6.51
CA GLY A 68 -13.10 15.53 7.01
C GLY A 68 -12.08 14.76 7.86
N ILE A 69 -12.47 13.58 8.27
CA ILE A 69 -11.72 12.72 9.19
C ILE A 69 -11.42 11.40 8.49
N VAL A 70 -10.18 10.95 8.61
CA VAL A 70 -9.73 9.62 8.18
C VAL A 70 -9.25 8.86 9.39
N ASN A 71 -9.87 7.72 9.66
CA ASN A 71 -9.45 6.77 10.68
C ASN A 71 -8.87 5.53 9.99
N VAL A 72 -7.75 5.04 10.49
CA VAL A 72 -7.11 3.80 10.02
C VAL A 72 -6.79 2.93 11.22
N PHE A 73 -7.20 1.67 11.17
CA PHE A 73 -7.08 0.72 12.28
C PHE A 73 -7.63 1.26 13.61
N GLY A 74 -8.79 1.95 13.55
CA GLY A 74 -9.45 2.56 14.69
C GLY A 74 -8.77 3.82 15.26
N LYS A 75 -7.72 4.34 14.60
CA LYS A 75 -7.01 5.56 15.03
C LYS A 75 -7.25 6.70 14.05
N ASN A 76 -7.50 7.89 14.58
CA ASN A 76 -7.55 9.11 13.79
C ASN A 76 -6.15 9.40 13.21
N VAL A 77 -6.10 9.65 11.89
CA VAL A 77 -4.83 9.89 11.20
C VAL A 77 -4.41 11.35 11.35
N ASN A 78 -3.32 11.56 12.06
CA ASN A 78 -2.67 12.86 12.12
C ASN A 78 -1.67 13.01 10.96
N PHE A 79 -2.08 13.68 9.89
CA PHE A 79 -1.25 13.89 8.68
C PHE A 79 -0.05 14.84 8.90
N THR A 80 0.05 15.51 10.03
CA THR A 80 1.21 16.37 10.36
C THR A 80 2.30 15.63 11.12
N ASN A 81 1.97 14.50 11.76
CA ASN A 81 2.92 13.67 12.49
C ASN A 81 3.53 12.61 11.55
N ARG A 82 4.76 12.85 11.10
CA ARG A 82 5.47 11.98 10.14
C ARG A 82 5.73 10.58 10.68
N ASP A 83 6.06 10.44 11.96
CA ASP A 83 6.38 9.14 12.57
C ASP A 83 5.13 8.27 12.67
N SER A 84 4.02 8.85 13.12
CA SER A 84 2.73 8.18 13.18
C SER A 84 2.25 7.73 11.79
N LEU A 85 2.40 8.61 10.77
CA LEU A 85 2.09 8.25 9.38
C LEU A 85 2.95 7.12 8.86
N SER A 86 4.26 7.15 9.15
CA SER A 86 5.19 6.12 8.72
C SER A 86 4.81 4.76 9.30
N MET A 87 4.50 4.72 10.60
CA MET A 87 4.04 3.48 11.26
C MET A 87 2.74 2.93 10.68
N LEU A 88 1.77 3.82 10.36
CA LEU A 88 0.51 3.38 9.74
C LEU A 88 0.71 2.88 8.32
N ARG A 89 1.53 3.57 7.51
CA ARG A 89 1.83 3.19 6.12
C ARG A 89 2.50 1.82 6.03
N ARG A 90 3.37 1.46 6.96
CA ARG A 90 3.99 0.13 7.01
C ARG A 90 2.98 -1.02 7.14
N LYS A 91 1.78 -0.73 7.65
CA LYS A 91 0.70 -1.72 7.81
C LYS A 91 -0.23 -1.80 6.60
N ILE A 92 0.01 -1.00 5.56
CA ILE A 92 -0.82 -0.91 4.36
C ILE A 92 0.01 -1.36 3.16
N GLY A 93 -0.28 -2.54 2.64
CA GLY A 93 0.30 -2.99 1.37
C GLY A 93 -0.38 -2.31 0.19
N VAL A 94 0.40 -1.84 -0.79
CA VAL A 94 -0.12 -1.17 -2.01
C VAL A 94 0.54 -1.76 -3.24
N VAL A 95 -0.27 -2.18 -4.22
CA VAL A 95 0.20 -2.52 -5.56
C VAL A 95 -0.04 -1.32 -6.47
N PHE A 96 1.03 -0.82 -7.07
CA PHE A 96 0.94 0.29 -8.00
C PHE A 96 0.83 -0.21 -9.44
N GLN A 97 0.08 0.51 -10.27
CA GLN A 97 -0.08 0.19 -11.69
C GLN A 97 1.25 0.32 -12.46
N ASP A 98 2.12 1.21 -12.05
CA ASP A 98 3.46 1.48 -12.61
C ASP A 98 4.57 0.68 -11.93
N PHE A 99 4.20 -0.35 -11.15
CA PHE A 99 5.05 -1.27 -10.39
C PHE A 99 6.00 -0.60 -9.39
N ARG A 100 6.42 0.63 -9.59
CA ARG A 100 7.36 1.42 -8.77
C ARG A 100 8.68 0.71 -8.46
N LEU A 101 9.14 -0.09 -9.38
CA LEU A 101 10.45 -0.73 -9.29
C LEU A 101 11.55 0.31 -9.56
N LEU A 102 12.69 0.12 -8.91
CA LEU A 102 13.88 0.95 -9.11
C LEU A 102 14.68 0.38 -10.28
N ASP A 103 14.62 1.02 -11.43
CA ASP A 103 15.16 0.51 -12.71
C ASP A 103 16.68 0.29 -12.69
N HIS A 104 17.40 1.00 -11.82
CA HIS A 104 18.85 0.89 -11.65
C HIS A 104 19.29 -0.22 -10.69
N LEU A 105 18.35 -0.89 -10.03
CA LEU A 105 18.60 -2.00 -9.13
C LEU A 105 18.21 -3.33 -9.76
N SER A 106 18.91 -4.40 -9.34
CA SER A 106 18.50 -5.76 -9.70
C SER A 106 17.16 -6.15 -9.08
N ALA A 107 16.55 -7.24 -9.55
CA ALA A 107 15.37 -7.81 -8.90
C ALA A 107 15.65 -8.14 -7.44
N PHE A 108 16.84 -8.70 -7.16
CA PHE A 108 17.30 -8.95 -5.79
C PHE A 108 17.30 -7.68 -4.94
N ASP A 109 17.94 -6.61 -5.42
CA ASP A 109 18.08 -5.38 -4.65
C ASP A 109 16.77 -4.60 -4.50
N ASN A 110 15.87 -4.67 -5.48
CA ASN A 110 14.51 -4.15 -5.34
C ASN A 110 13.79 -4.78 -4.15
N VAL A 111 13.89 -6.11 -3.98
CA VAL A 111 13.27 -6.83 -2.85
C VAL A 111 14.06 -6.63 -1.56
N ALA A 112 15.38 -6.57 -1.62
CA ALA A 112 16.24 -6.44 -0.46
C ALA A 112 16.16 -5.06 0.21
N LEU A 113 15.95 -4.01 -0.58
CA LEU A 113 16.00 -2.63 -0.10
C LEU A 113 15.04 -2.34 1.07
N PRO A 114 13.75 -2.69 1.01
CA PRO A 114 12.85 -2.50 2.15
C PRO A 114 13.30 -3.23 3.41
N LEU A 115 13.79 -4.46 3.27
CA LEU A 115 14.26 -5.28 4.40
C LEU A 115 15.50 -4.65 5.07
N ARG A 116 16.43 -4.14 4.25
CA ARG A 116 17.61 -3.40 4.73
C ARG A 116 17.22 -2.11 5.46
N VAL A 117 16.26 -1.38 4.92
CA VAL A 117 15.73 -0.15 5.55
C VAL A 117 15.07 -0.45 6.90
N CYS A 118 14.48 -1.62 7.05
CA CYS A 118 13.94 -2.09 8.34
C CYS A 118 15.03 -2.59 9.32
N GLY A 119 16.30 -2.58 8.92
CA GLY A 119 17.43 -2.98 9.79
C GLY A 119 17.67 -4.49 9.88
N MET A 120 17.12 -5.27 8.93
CA MET A 120 17.35 -6.71 8.88
C MET A 120 18.82 -7.01 8.55
N GLU A 121 19.41 -8.01 9.21
CA GLU A 121 20.78 -8.43 8.93
C GLU A 121 20.95 -8.97 7.50
N GLU A 122 22.06 -8.66 6.84
CA GLU A 122 22.29 -9.01 5.42
C GLU A 122 22.21 -10.52 5.15
N ARG A 123 22.57 -11.37 6.11
CA ARG A 123 22.43 -12.83 6.01
C ARG A 123 20.96 -13.23 5.89
N GLU A 124 20.10 -12.62 6.72
CA GLU A 124 18.66 -12.89 6.71
C GLU A 124 17.99 -12.29 5.48
N VAL A 125 18.39 -11.07 5.08
CA VAL A 125 17.95 -10.44 3.82
C VAL A 125 18.19 -11.38 2.64
N ARG A 126 19.42 -11.92 2.49
CA ARG A 126 19.75 -12.82 1.38
C ARG A 126 18.90 -14.09 1.37
N LYS A 127 18.63 -14.67 2.53
CA LYS A 127 17.78 -15.85 2.66
C LYS A 127 16.36 -15.53 2.25
N ARG A 128 15.78 -14.47 2.84
CA ARG A 128 14.40 -14.06 2.63
C ARG A 128 14.12 -13.66 1.18
N VAL A 129 15.01 -12.85 0.59
CA VAL A 129 14.88 -12.44 -0.81
C VAL A 129 14.88 -13.63 -1.77
N LYS A 130 15.73 -14.62 -1.55
CA LYS A 130 15.74 -15.84 -2.38
C LYS A 130 14.42 -16.60 -2.27
N GLU A 131 13.91 -16.79 -1.07
CA GLU A 131 12.61 -17.46 -0.84
C GLU A 131 11.47 -16.72 -1.54
N LEU A 132 11.43 -15.39 -1.43
CA LEU A 132 10.40 -14.56 -2.07
C LEU A 132 10.48 -14.59 -3.60
N LEU A 133 11.69 -14.46 -4.17
CA LEU A 133 11.87 -14.53 -5.62
C LEU A 133 11.51 -15.91 -6.17
N GLN A 134 11.82 -16.97 -5.44
CA GLN A 134 11.41 -18.34 -5.78
C GLN A 134 9.88 -18.48 -5.72
N TRP A 135 9.22 -17.92 -4.72
CA TRP A 135 7.77 -17.97 -4.57
C TRP A 135 7.02 -17.30 -5.73
N VAL A 136 7.58 -16.23 -6.29
CA VAL A 136 7.01 -15.53 -7.46
C VAL A 136 7.59 -16.01 -8.79
N GLU A 137 8.36 -17.12 -8.81
CA GLU A 137 8.96 -17.70 -10.00
C GLU A 137 9.92 -16.74 -10.75
N LEU A 138 10.73 -16.00 -9.99
CA LEU A 138 11.76 -15.09 -10.49
C LEU A 138 13.17 -15.48 -10.06
N ASP A 139 13.38 -16.70 -9.60
CA ASP A 139 14.67 -17.24 -9.16
C ASP A 139 15.76 -17.20 -10.25
N ARG A 140 15.38 -17.24 -11.53
CA ARG A 140 16.30 -17.13 -12.68
C ARG A 140 16.67 -15.69 -13.02
N HIS A 141 15.92 -14.72 -12.51
CA HIS A 141 16.02 -13.29 -12.81
C HIS A 141 16.60 -12.47 -11.64
N ILE A 142 17.28 -13.11 -10.70
CA ILE A 142 17.78 -12.50 -9.45
C ILE A 142 18.63 -11.26 -9.70
N LEU A 143 19.51 -11.32 -10.73
CA LEU A 143 20.44 -10.25 -11.07
C LEU A 143 19.92 -9.34 -12.18
N ASP A 144 18.79 -9.67 -12.77
CA ASP A 144 18.21 -8.87 -13.87
C ASP A 144 17.63 -7.56 -13.34
N THR A 145 17.71 -6.52 -14.15
CA THR A 145 17.09 -5.24 -13.84
C THR A 145 15.64 -5.21 -14.33
N PRO A 146 14.77 -4.36 -13.79
CA PRO A 146 13.39 -4.22 -14.28
C PRO A 146 13.29 -3.97 -15.78
N ALA A 147 14.27 -3.31 -16.38
CA ALA A 147 14.25 -3.02 -17.82
C ALA A 147 14.22 -4.29 -18.70
N THR A 148 14.85 -5.37 -18.25
CA THR A 148 14.92 -6.66 -18.98
C THR A 148 13.76 -7.60 -18.66
N LEU A 149 12.97 -7.31 -17.63
CA LEU A 149 11.81 -8.12 -17.24
C LEU A 149 10.58 -7.81 -18.10
N SER A 150 9.81 -8.83 -18.42
CA SER A 150 8.48 -8.67 -19.01
C SER A 150 7.49 -7.98 -18.07
N GLY A 151 6.38 -7.47 -18.61
CA GLY A 151 5.34 -6.82 -17.79
C GLY A 151 4.79 -7.72 -16.67
N GLY A 152 4.58 -9.02 -16.95
CA GLY A 152 4.14 -10.00 -15.97
C GLY A 152 5.17 -10.26 -14.87
N GLU A 153 6.47 -10.34 -15.22
CA GLU A 153 7.56 -10.47 -14.26
C GLU A 153 7.71 -9.24 -13.36
N LYS A 154 7.62 -8.03 -13.94
CA LYS A 154 7.58 -6.77 -13.18
C LYS A 154 6.42 -6.75 -12.19
N GLN A 155 5.25 -7.22 -12.62
CA GLN A 155 4.08 -7.30 -11.74
C GLN A 155 4.32 -8.28 -10.59
N ARG A 156 4.83 -9.49 -10.87
CA ARG A 156 5.15 -10.46 -9.83
C ARG A 156 6.21 -9.94 -8.85
N LEU A 157 7.25 -9.25 -9.36
CA LEU A 157 8.27 -8.62 -8.52
C LEU A 157 7.66 -7.55 -7.61
N SER A 158 6.75 -6.72 -8.13
CA SER A 158 6.09 -5.68 -7.33
C SER A 158 5.17 -6.22 -6.24
N LEU A 159 4.61 -7.43 -6.41
CA LEU A 159 3.77 -8.08 -5.40
C LEU A 159 4.55 -8.44 -4.13
N ILE A 160 5.86 -8.67 -4.22
CA ILE A 160 6.70 -9.00 -3.06
C ILE A 160 6.67 -7.88 -2.02
N HIS A 161 6.60 -6.62 -2.45
CA HIS A 161 6.53 -5.46 -1.53
C HIS A 161 5.31 -5.44 -0.62
N ILE A 162 4.28 -6.28 -0.90
CA ILE A 162 3.05 -6.36 -0.09
C ILE A 162 3.12 -7.51 0.90
N SER A 163 3.82 -8.59 0.53
CA SER A 163 3.83 -9.84 1.29
C SER A 163 4.73 -9.80 2.53
N GLU A 164 5.50 -8.74 2.72
CA GLU A 164 6.31 -8.55 3.91
C GLU A 164 5.56 -7.68 4.93
N PRO A 165 4.97 -8.28 5.98
CA PRO A 165 4.51 -7.51 7.12
C PRO A 165 5.76 -6.93 7.80
N HIS A 166 5.85 -5.63 7.83
CA HIS A 166 6.83 -4.94 8.66
C HIS A 166 6.37 -5.04 10.12
N GLU A 167 6.72 -6.15 10.79
CA GLU A 167 6.58 -6.26 12.24
C GLU A 167 7.50 -5.28 12.97
#